data_5706ce2b5cef76ab674c5d66e697c041
#
_entry.id   5706ce2b5cef76ab674c5d66e697c041
#
_cell.length_a   1.000
_cell.length_b   1.000
_cell.length_c   1.000
_cell.angle_alpha   90.00
_cell.angle_beta   90.00
_cell.angle_gamma   90.00
#
_symmetry.space_group_name_H-M   'P 1'
#
loop_
_entity.id
_entity.type
_entity.pdbx_description
1 polymer ?
#
loop_
_entity_poly.entity_id
_entity_poly.type
_entity_poly.pdbx_seq_one_letter_code
_entity_poly.pdbx_strand_id
1 'polypeptide(L)'
;MTDKSFDSEDLSGEYIEDDIETKNQTDKEKGKDNKEEDKDNCQIMNLNLINSISNTLSTILEENKKMENYKEVIKKQNKMIFSANSIPNISIKDYLIRIQTYSGIEKSTLILSLILIDHTCKKAELVLNYYNIHRILFGSILISIKFNEDSYYDNKFYSEIAGVKLKELKQIEYSFLELNDFNVFVDDKEYEQYRKYLEEYNKISKEK
;
A
#
# COMPACT_ATOMS: atom_id res chain seq x y z
N MET A 1 -52.52 -11.51 16.33
CA MET A 1 -52.29 -12.51 17.39
C MET A 1 -51.06 -13.31 16.97
N THR A 2 -49.91 -13.26 17.55
CA THR A 2 -49.38 -12.78 18.86
C THR A 2 -47.94 -12.28 18.64
N ASP A 3 -47.66 -11.12 19.19
CA ASP A 3 -46.35 -10.58 19.44
C ASP A 3 -45.47 -11.57 20.23
N LYS A 4 -44.22 -11.69 19.85
CA LYS A 4 -43.13 -12.12 20.76
C LYS A 4 -41.93 -11.19 20.61
N SER A 5 -41.87 -10.28 21.55
CA SER A 5 -40.70 -9.50 21.96
C SER A 5 -39.54 -10.45 22.30
N PHE A 6 -38.36 -10.12 21.82
CA PHE A 6 -37.12 -10.80 22.23
C PHE A 6 -36.36 -9.89 23.16
N ASP A 7 -36.29 -10.29 24.43
CA ASP A 7 -35.59 -9.61 25.49
C ASP A 7 -34.07 -9.74 25.32
N SER A 8 -33.39 -8.66 25.53
CA SER A 8 -31.93 -8.54 25.66
C SER A 8 -31.49 -9.04 27.02
N GLU A 9 -30.76 -10.13 27.11
CA GLU A 9 -30.02 -10.52 28.30
C GLU A 9 -28.55 -10.17 28.23
N ASP A 10 -28.11 -9.45 29.24
CA ASP A 10 -26.75 -9.11 29.63
C ASP A 10 -25.84 -10.35 29.71
N LEU A 11 -24.66 -10.26 29.06
CA LEU A 11 -23.52 -11.11 29.40
C LEU A 11 -22.33 -10.24 29.79
N SER A 12 -22.31 -9.92 31.09
CA SER A 12 -21.10 -9.48 31.80
C SER A 12 -20.18 -10.69 32.01
N GLY A 13 -19.13 -10.82 31.22
CA GLY A 13 -18.07 -11.80 31.46
C GLY A 13 -16.91 -11.17 32.22
N GLU A 14 -16.72 -11.63 33.46
CA GLU A 14 -15.59 -11.32 34.32
C GLU A 14 -14.28 -11.79 33.69
N TYR A 15 -13.31 -10.87 33.57
CA TYR A 15 -11.92 -11.20 33.25
C TYR A 15 -11.20 -11.62 34.53
N ILE A 16 -10.71 -12.84 34.56
CA ILE A 16 -9.84 -13.37 35.60
C ILE A 16 -8.42 -12.91 35.27
N GLU A 17 -7.89 -12.04 36.13
CA GLU A 17 -6.46 -11.72 36.22
C GLU A 17 -5.75 -12.87 36.93
N ASP A 18 -4.95 -13.65 36.21
CA ASP A 18 -4.00 -14.57 36.84
C ASP A 18 -2.59 -14.00 36.79
N ASP A 19 -2.07 -13.73 37.97
CA ASP A 19 -0.71 -13.36 38.30
C ASP A 19 0.30 -14.41 37.82
N ILE A 20 1.28 -14.00 36.98
CA ILE A 20 2.54 -14.73 36.83
C ILE A 20 3.71 -13.78 37.12
N GLU A 21 4.11 -13.75 38.38
CA GLU A 21 5.36 -13.18 38.84
C GLU A 21 6.54 -14.08 38.56
N THR A 22 7.59 -13.41 38.05
CA THR A 22 9.03 -13.68 38.26
C THR A 22 9.63 -15.04 37.98
N LYS A 23 10.45 -15.06 36.90
CA LYS A 23 11.87 -15.55 36.90
C LYS A 23 12.48 -15.32 35.54
N ASN A 24 13.46 -14.43 35.45
CA ASN A 24 14.76 -14.56 34.79
C ASN A 24 15.31 -13.19 34.35
N GLN A 25 16.00 -12.56 35.31
CA GLN A 25 17.05 -11.59 35.04
C GLN A 25 18.33 -12.43 34.89
N THR A 26 18.88 -12.54 33.68
CA THR A 26 20.33 -12.77 33.40
C THR A 26 20.71 -12.97 31.94
N ASP A 27 19.86 -12.69 30.92
CA ASP A 27 20.28 -12.78 29.52
C ASP A 27 19.94 -11.54 28.64
N LYS A 28 19.93 -10.35 29.24
CA LYS A 28 19.44 -9.12 28.57
C LYS A 28 20.50 -8.20 27.95
N GLU A 29 21.79 -8.53 27.95
CA GLU A 29 22.81 -7.59 27.47
C GLU A 29 23.45 -7.92 26.11
N LYS A 30 23.24 -9.10 25.53
CA LYS A 30 23.78 -9.44 24.18
C LYS A 30 22.79 -9.38 23.02
N GLY A 31 21.53 -9.01 23.28
CA GLY A 31 20.46 -9.00 22.26
C GLY A 31 20.04 -7.61 21.78
N LYS A 32 20.62 -6.52 22.29
CA LYS A 32 20.21 -5.15 21.92
C LYS A 32 20.92 -4.63 20.67
N ASP A 33 22.21 -4.90 20.52
CA ASP A 33 23.00 -4.35 19.41
C ASP A 33 22.60 -4.93 18.05
N ASN A 34 22.26 -6.23 17.98
CA ASN A 34 21.83 -6.86 16.73
C ASN A 34 20.42 -6.41 16.26
N LYS A 35 19.55 -5.97 17.19
CA LYS A 35 18.20 -5.52 16.83
C LYS A 35 18.14 -4.09 16.32
N GLU A 36 19.10 -3.23 16.67
CA GLU A 36 19.18 -1.87 16.15
C GLU A 36 19.83 -1.87 14.76
N GLU A 37 20.89 -2.63 14.53
CA GLU A 37 21.52 -2.81 13.21
C GLU A 37 20.54 -3.45 12.19
N ASP A 38 19.74 -4.43 12.60
CA ASP A 38 18.73 -5.05 11.74
C ASP A 38 17.58 -4.09 11.37
N LYS A 39 17.19 -3.19 12.28
CA LYS A 39 16.19 -2.16 12.01
C LYS A 39 16.71 -1.09 11.07
N ASP A 40 17.93 -0.62 11.25
CA ASP A 40 18.56 0.37 10.39
C ASP A 40 18.78 -0.20 8.98
N ASN A 41 19.24 -1.44 8.85
CA ASN A 41 19.34 -2.13 7.57
C ASN A 41 17.99 -2.32 6.88
N CYS A 42 16.95 -2.64 7.62
CA CYS A 42 15.59 -2.76 7.08
C CYS A 42 15.05 -1.41 6.58
N GLN A 43 15.27 -0.31 7.32
CA GLN A 43 14.88 1.03 6.90
C GLN A 43 15.64 1.50 5.66
N ILE A 44 16.96 1.30 5.60
CA ILE A 44 17.79 1.64 4.43
C ILE A 44 17.37 0.85 3.20
N MET A 45 17.10 -0.44 3.34
CA MET A 45 16.63 -1.28 2.23
C MET A 45 15.26 -0.88 1.73
N ASN A 46 14.35 -0.44 2.61
CA ASN A 46 13.03 0.06 2.21
C ASN A 46 13.13 1.39 1.45
N LEU A 47 14.02 2.30 1.84
CA LEU A 47 14.28 3.55 1.13
C LEU A 47 14.80 3.33 -0.30
N ASN A 48 15.68 2.34 -0.50
CA ASN A 48 16.15 1.99 -1.83
C ASN A 48 15.02 1.48 -2.72
N LEU A 49 14.15 0.62 -2.20
CA LEU A 49 12.98 0.12 -2.91
C LEU A 49 11.99 1.25 -3.24
N ILE A 50 11.70 2.13 -2.28
CA ILE A 50 10.86 3.32 -2.48
C ILE A 50 11.43 4.22 -3.58
N ASN A 51 12.74 4.45 -3.60
CA ASN A 51 13.40 5.22 -4.65
C ASN A 51 13.19 4.56 -6.03
N SER A 52 13.38 3.23 -6.14
CA SER A 52 13.16 2.53 -7.41
C SER A 52 11.72 2.63 -7.88
N ILE A 53 10.76 2.36 -7.00
CA ILE A 53 9.33 2.43 -7.33
C ILE A 53 8.96 3.86 -7.75
N SER A 54 9.36 4.88 -6.97
CA SER A 54 9.02 6.28 -7.27
C SER A 54 9.62 6.75 -8.59
N ASN A 55 10.86 6.36 -8.90
CA ASN A 55 11.51 6.70 -10.16
C ASN A 55 10.85 5.98 -11.34
N THR A 56 10.54 4.70 -11.20
CA THR A 56 9.82 3.93 -12.23
C THR A 56 8.47 4.57 -12.54
N LEU A 57 7.67 4.87 -11.51
CA LEU A 57 6.37 5.51 -11.70
C LEU A 57 6.50 6.91 -12.30
N SER A 58 7.48 7.71 -11.86
CA SER A 58 7.73 9.04 -12.42
C SER A 58 8.12 8.97 -13.89
N THR A 59 8.94 8.00 -14.28
CA THR A 59 9.29 7.77 -15.69
C THR A 59 8.06 7.42 -16.51
N ILE A 60 7.21 6.53 -16.03
CA ILE A 60 5.95 6.16 -16.70
C ILE A 60 5.05 7.40 -16.88
N LEU A 61 4.92 8.26 -15.86
CA LEU A 61 4.11 9.48 -15.96
C LEU A 61 4.64 10.43 -17.06
N GLU A 62 5.96 10.63 -17.14
CA GLU A 62 6.56 11.48 -18.18
C GLU A 62 6.43 10.87 -19.58
N GLU A 63 6.56 9.55 -19.72
CA GLU A 63 6.32 8.88 -21.01
C GLU A 63 4.85 8.98 -21.44
N ASN A 64 3.91 8.72 -20.52
CA ASN A 64 2.49 8.85 -20.82
C ASN A 64 2.11 10.28 -21.25
N LYS A 65 2.73 11.30 -20.66
CA LYS A 65 2.51 12.70 -20.99
C LYS A 65 2.89 13.07 -22.42
N LYS A 66 3.78 12.30 -23.05
CA LYS A 66 4.22 12.48 -24.45
C LYS A 66 3.23 11.90 -25.46
N MET A 67 2.22 11.14 -25.04
CA MET A 67 1.22 10.56 -25.94
C MET A 67 0.43 11.65 -26.68
N GLU A 68 0.19 11.49 -27.97
CA GLU A 68 -0.55 12.48 -28.78
C GLU A 68 -1.97 12.74 -28.24
N ASN A 69 -2.64 11.69 -27.79
CA ASN A 69 -4.01 11.74 -27.27
C ASN A 69 -4.10 11.91 -25.76
N TYR A 70 -3.00 12.27 -25.07
CA TYR A 70 -2.93 12.33 -23.60
C TYR A 70 -4.04 13.15 -22.96
N LYS A 71 -4.31 14.36 -23.51
CA LYS A 71 -5.36 15.26 -22.98
C LYS A 71 -6.77 14.64 -23.07
N GLU A 72 -7.06 13.91 -24.13
CA GLU A 72 -8.34 13.25 -24.35
C GLU A 72 -8.51 12.07 -23.39
N VAL A 73 -7.47 11.28 -23.22
CA VAL A 73 -7.43 10.15 -22.28
C VAL A 73 -7.69 10.65 -20.86
N ILE A 74 -6.96 11.67 -20.40
CA ILE A 74 -7.18 12.25 -19.07
C ILE A 74 -8.62 12.74 -18.92
N LYS A 75 -9.17 13.45 -19.91
CA LYS A 75 -10.54 13.95 -19.85
C LYS A 75 -11.57 12.82 -19.69
N LYS A 76 -11.35 11.67 -20.34
CA LYS A 76 -12.19 10.46 -20.15
C LYS A 76 -12.04 9.89 -18.73
N GLN A 77 -10.81 9.82 -18.23
CA GLN A 77 -10.50 9.23 -16.91
C GLN A 77 -10.82 10.15 -15.73
N ASN A 78 -10.99 11.46 -15.93
CA ASN A 78 -11.33 12.41 -14.86
C ASN A 78 -12.63 12.11 -14.13
N LYS A 79 -13.50 11.28 -14.68
CA LYS A 79 -14.75 10.82 -14.04
C LYS A 79 -14.55 9.63 -13.11
N MET A 80 -13.39 8.98 -13.17
CA MET A 80 -13.08 7.84 -12.32
C MET A 80 -12.77 8.30 -10.88
N ILE A 81 -13.07 7.46 -9.90
CA ILE A 81 -12.78 7.72 -8.49
C ILE A 81 -11.30 7.97 -8.20
N PHE A 82 -10.42 7.43 -9.07
CA PHE A 82 -8.98 7.60 -8.93
C PHE A 82 -8.48 8.99 -9.36
N SER A 83 -9.28 9.78 -10.04
CA SER A 83 -8.87 11.11 -10.49
C SER A 83 -9.09 12.15 -9.38
N ALA A 84 -8.04 12.85 -8.98
CA ALA A 84 -8.11 13.97 -8.07
C ALA A 84 -8.53 15.25 -8.80
N ASN A 85 -9.19 16.17 -8.10
CA ASN A 85 -9.59 17.48 -8.66
C ASN A 85 -8.39 18.38 -8.97
N SER A 86 -7.27 18.16 -8.28
CA SER A 86 -6.00 18.88 -8.49
C SER A 86 -4.84 17.91 -8.29
N ILE A 87 -3.70 18.24 -8.89
CA ILE A 87 -2.47 17.47 -8.68
C ILE A 87 -2.05 17.64 -7.22
N PRO A 88 -1.84 16.54 -6.46
CA PRO A 88 -1.37 16.61 -5.08
C PRO A 88 0.00 17.28 -4.97
N ASN A 89 0.21 18.07 -3.93
CA ASN A 89 1.48 18.78 -3.69
C ASN A 89 2.58 17.88 -3.06
N ILE A 90 2.35 16.59 -2.96
CA ILE A 90 3.31 15.63 -2.43
C ILE A 90 3.91 14.82 -3.59
N SER A 91 5.23 14.60 -3.57
CA SER A 91 5.87 13.73 -4.57
C SER A 91 5.48 12.26 -4.35
N ILE A 92 5.60 11.41 -5.39
CA ILE A 92 5.37 9.96 -5.26
C ILE A 92 6.30 9.37 -4.20
N LYS A 93 7.56 9.81 -4.17
CA LYS A 93 8.55 9.37 -3.19
C LYS A 93 8.14 9.71 -1.76
N ASP A 94 7.81 10.98 -1.50
CA ASP A 94 7.43 11.43 -0.15
C ASP A 94 6.11 10.78 0.30
N TYR A 95 5.21 10.51 -0.64
CA TYR A 95 3.98 9.80 -0.37
C TYR A 95 4.24 8.33 0.02
N LEU A 96 5.13 7.63 -0.66
CA LEU A 96 5.56 6.28 -0.30
C LEU A 96 6.29 6.24 1.05
N ILE A 97 7.16 7.23 1.33
CA ILE A 97 7.82 7.38 2.64
C ILE A 97 6.77 7.56 3.74
N ARG A 98 5.78 8.44 3.52
CA ARG A 98 4.67 8.64 4.46
C ARG A 98 3.92 7.34 4.73
N ILE A 99 3.54 6.61 3.69
CA ILE A 99 2.85 5.32 3.84
C ILE A 99 3.73 4.35 4.65
N GLN A 100 4.99 4.18 4.28
CA GLN A 100 5.93 3.30 4.97
C GLN A 100 6.09 3.66 6.45
N THR A 101 6.24 4.95 6.75
CA THR A 101 6.46 5.44 8.12
C THR A 101 5.29 5.13 9.04
N TYR A 102 4.06 5.28 8.57
CA TYR A 102 2.88 5.11 9.40
C TYR A 102 2.30 3.69 9.38
N SER A 103 2.40 2.96 8.27
CA SER A 103 1.82 1.60 8.17
C SER A 103 2.82 0.48 8.44
N GLY A 104 4.13 0.74 8.37
CA GLY A 104 5.14 -0.29 8.54
C GLY A 104 5.14 -1.36 7.44
N ILE A 105 4.55 -1.05 6.27
CA ILE A 105 4.35 -1.98 5.14
C ILE A 105 5.62 -2.76 4.77
N GLU A 106 5.47 -4.05 4.50
CA GLU A 106 6.55 -4.94 4.10
C GLU A 106 7.03 -4.68 2.66
N LYS A 107 8.28 -5.07 2.37
CA LYS A 107 8.85 -4.98 1.01
C LYS A 107 8.07 -5.80 0.00
N SER A 108 7.69 -7.01 0.41
CA SER A 108 6.89 -7.93 -0.41
C SER A 108 5.61 -7.27 -0.86
N THR A 109 4.93 -6.60 0.05
CA THR A 109 3.69 -5.88 -0.17
C THR A 109 3.87 -4.67 -1.10
N LEU A 110 4.99 -3.93 -0.97
CA LEU A 110 5.32 -2.83 -1.89
C LEU A 110 5.55 -3.33 -3.33
N ILE A 111 6.26 -4.45 -3.50
CA ILE A 111 6.48 -5.06 -4.82
C ILE A 111 5.16 -5.54 -5.41
N LEU A 112 4.35 -6.24 -4.61
CA LEU A 112 3.03 -6.72 -5.00
C LEU A 112 2.15 -5.55 -5.47
N SER A 113 2.16 -4.43 -4.75
CA SER A 113 1.38 -3.25 -5.13
C SER A 113 1.76 -2.70 -6.52
N LEU A 114 3.03 -2.71 -6.88
CA LEU A 114 3.48 -2.27 -8.21
C LEU A 114 2.97 -3.21 -9.32
N ILE A 115 3.00 -4.53 -9.09
CA ILE A 115 2.48 -5.53 -10.02
C ILE A 115 0.97 -5.33 -10.23
N LEU A 116 0.22 -5.12 -9.13
CA LEU A 116 -1.21 -4.87 -9.21
C LEU A 116 -1.56 -3.56 -9.95
N ILE A 117 -0.73 -2.52 -9.85
CA ILE A 117 -0.87 -1.30 -10.66
C ILE A 117 -0.74 -1.64 -12.14
N ASP A 118 0.28 -2.40 -12.51
CA ASP A 118 0.51 -2.79 -13.90
C ASP A 118 -0.64 -3.64 -14.46
N HIS A 119 -1.12 -4.63 -13.69
CA HIS A 119 -2.29 -5.42 -14.05
C HIS A 119 -3.53 -4.54 -14.26
N THR A 120 -3.80 -3.62 -13.33
CA THR A 120 -4.94 -2.71 -13.42
C THR A 120 -4.83 -1.81 -14.65
N CYS A 121 -3.64 -1.25 -14.91
CA CYS A 121 -3.41 -0.40 -16.07
C CYS A 121 -3.64 -1.16 -17.38
N LYS A 122 -3.12 -2.37 -17.48
CA LYS A 122 -3.30 -3.22 -18.67
C LYS A 122 -4.75 -3.61 -18.90
N LYS A 123 -5.43 -4.07 -17.83
CA LYS A 123 -6.78 -4.59 -17.91
C LYS A 123 -7.83 -3.52 -18.17
N ALA A 124 -7.71 -2.38 -17.51
CA ALA A 124 -8.66 -1.28 -17.61
C ALA A 124 -8.28 -0.23 -18.66
N GLU A 125 -7.21 -0.47 -19.44
CA GLU A 125 -6.63 0.53 -20.36
C GLU A 125 -6.40 1.87 -19.65
N LEU A 126 -5.98 1.81 -18.38
CA LEU A 126 -5.80 2.96 -17.54
C LEU A 126 -4.43 3.59 -17.76
N VAL A 127 -4.42 4.86 -18.11
CA VAL A 127 -3.19 5.65 -18.26
C VAL A 127 -2.88 6.38 -16.97
N LEU A 128 -1.73 6.04 -16.36
CA LEU A 128 -1.23 6.74 -15.18
C LEU A 128 -0.89 8.19 -15.53
N ASN A 129 -1.33 9.10 -14.68
CA ASN A 129 -1.11 10.52 -14.83
C ASN A 129 -1.04 11.22 -13.45
N TYR A 130 -0.64 12.48 -13.41
CA TYR A 130 -0.46 13.22 -12.16
C TYR A 130 -1.75 13.40 -11.33
N TYR A 131 -2.93 13.27 -11.93
CA TYR A 131 -4.20 13.38 -11.21
C TYR A 131 -4.63 12.06 -10.56
N ASN A 132 -4.18 10.90 -11.07
CA ASN A 132 -4.66 9.60 -10.60
C ASN A 132 -3.62 8.75 -9.85
N ILE A 133 -2.33 9.00 -10.04
CA ILE A 133 -1.25 8.14 -9.54
C ILE A 133 -1.31 7.91 -8.02
N HIS A 134 -1.55 8.96 -7.21
CA HIS A 134 -1.56 8.81 -5.76
C HIS A 134 -2.69 7.92 -5.26
N ARG A 135 -3.87 8.04 -5.86
CA ARG A 135 -5.04 7.23 -5.49
C ARG A 135 -4.93 5.79 -5.97
N ILE A 136 -4.40 5.58 -7.18
CA ILE A 136 -4.14 4.24 -7.71
C ILE A 136 -3.06 3.55 -6.87
N LEU A 137 -1.96 4.24 -6.58
CA LEU A 137 -0.88 3.74 -5.74
C LEU A 137 -1.38 3.36 -4.36
N PHE A 138 -2.17 4.23 -3.71
CA PHE A 138 -2.69 3.91 -2.38
C PHE A 138 -3.71 2.78 -2.40
N GLY A 139 -4.61 2.75 -3.38
CA GLY A 139 -5.57 1.67 -3.56
C GLY A 139 -4.90 0.31 -3.73
N SER A 140 -3.87 0.28 -4.58
CA SER A 140 -3.04 -0.91 -4.80
C SER A 140 -2.32 -1.36 -3.52
N ILE A 141 -1.67 -0.42 -2.80
CA ILE A 141 -0.99 -0.70 -1.53
C ILE A 141 -1.98 -1.24 -0.49
N LEU A 142 -3.14 -0.60 -0.32
CA LEU A 142 -4.16 -1.02 0.65
C LEU A 142 -4.62 -2.46 0.41
N ILE A 143 -4.86 -2.80 -0.84
CA ILE A 143 -5.26 -4.16 -1.22
C ILE A 143 -4.12 -5.13 -1.01
N SER A 144 -2.89 -4.77 -1.38
CA SER A 144 -1.70 -5.59 -1.16
C SER A 144 -1.47 -5.87 0.33
N ILE A 145 -1.63 -4.87 1.21
CA ILE A 145 -1.55 -5.05 2.67
C ILE A 145 -2.60 -6.08 3.12
N LYS A 146 -3.85 -5.89 2.78
CA LYS A 146 -4.95 -6.77 3.21
C LYS A 146 -4.85 -8.20 2.68
N PHE A 147 -4.17 -8.38 1.56
CA PHE A 147 -3.98 -9.69 0.93
C PHE A 147 -2.73 -10.42 1.44
N ASN A 148 -1.63 -9.68 1.71
CA ASN A 148 -0.30 -10.26 1.93
C ASN A 148 0.16 -10.20 3.41
N GLU A 149 -0.37 -9.27 4.23
CA GLU A 149 0.08 -9.11 5.61
C GLU A 149 -0.88 -9.76 6.59
N ASP A 150 -0.34 -10.46 7.60
CA ASP A 150 -1.12 -11.16 8.63
C ASP A 150 -1.88 -10.21 9.54
N SER A 151 -1.39 -8.98 9.69
CA SER A 151 -2.03 -7.96 10.53
C SER A 151 -2.00 -6.60 9.85
N TYR A 152 -3.11 -5.89 9.91
CA TYR A 152 -3.26 -4.56 9.32
C TYR A 152 -4.25 -3.71 10.13
N TYR A 153 -4.17 -2.39 9.93
CA TYR A 153 -5.06 -1.43 10.57
C TYR A 153 -6.42 -1.35 9.86
N ASP A 154 -7.37 -0.64 10.46
CA ASP A 154 -8.67 -0.40 9.86
C ASP A 154 -8.62 0.65 8.72
N ASN A 155 -9.69 0.72 7.93
CA ASN A 155 -9.77 1.67 6.83
C ASN A 155 -9.80 3.14 7.28
N LYS A 156 -10.16 3.42 8.54
CA LYS A 156 -10.12 4.78 9.08
C LYS A 156 -8.68 5.25 9.20
N PHE A 157 -7.83 4.43 9.81
CA PHE A 157 -6.39 4.70 9.91
C PHE A 157 -5.75 4.90 8.52
N TYR A 158 -6.04 4.01 7.58
CA TYR A 158 -5.51 4.13 6.21
C TYR A 158 -6.04 5.34 5.46
N SER A 159 -7.26 5.81 5.73
CA SER A 159 -7.80 7.03 5.11
C SER A 159 -7.04 8.28 5.54
N GLU A 160 -6.59 8.32 6.79
CA GLU A 160 -5.77 9.40 7.35
C GLU A 160 -4.37 9.43 6.70
N ILE A 161 -3.75 8.24 6.51
CA ILE A 161 -2.48 8.13 5.79
C ILE A 161 -2.63 8.54 4.33
N ALA A 162 -3.68 8.08 3.66
CA ALA A 162 -3.96 8.41 2.26
C ALA A 162 -4.27 9.90 2.03
N GLY A 163 -4.71 10.61 3.07
CA GLY A 163 -5.18 11.99 2.96
C GLY A 163 -6.52 12.12 2.25
N VAL A 164 -7.40 11.11 2.37
CA VAL A 164 -8.74 11.07 1.78
C VAL A 164 -9.80 10.77 2.84
N LYS A 165 -11.07 11.03 2.55
CA LYS A 165 -12.16 10.65 3.46
C LYS A 165 -12.34 9.13 3.48
N LEU A 166 -12.75 8.58 4.62
CA LEU A 166 -13.01 7.15 4.77
C LEU A 166 -13.98 6.60 3.70
N LYS A 167 -15.03 7.36 3.38
CA LYS A 167 -15.98 6.96 2.33
C LYS A 167 -15.31 6.88 0.95
N GLU A 168 -14.42 7.84 0.67
CA GLU A 168 -13.66 7.88 -0.58
C GLU A 168 -12.65 6.72 -0.66
N LEU A 169 -11.94 6.42 0.44
CA LEU A 169 -11.03 5.28 0.49
C LEU A 169 -11.74 3.96 0.20
N LYS A 170 -12.92 3.73 0.81
CA LYS A 170 -13.72 2.53 0.53
C LYS A 170 -14.14 2.42 -0.94
N GLN A 171 -14.43 3.55 -1.58
CA GLN A 171 -14.74 3.57 -3.01
C GLN A 171 -13.50 3.29 -3.88
N ILE A 172 -12.34 3.84 -3.53
CA ILE A 172 -11.06 3.57 -4.20
C ILE A 172 -10.73 2.08 -4.11
N GLU A 173 -10.82 1.50 -2.91
CA GLU A 173 -10.59 0.07 -2.66
C GLU A 173 -11.52 -0.81 -3.49
N TYR A 174 -12.82 -0.56 -3.42
CA TYR A 174 -13.81 -1.32 -4.17
C TYR A 174 -13.59 -1.21 -5.69
N SER A 175 -13.41 0.01 -6.21
CA SER A 175 -13.19 0.23 -7.64
C SER A 175 -11.89 -0.40 -8.13
N PHE A 176 -10.84 -0.44 -7.31
CA PHE A 176 -9.60 -1.12 -7.67
C PHE A 176 -9.79 -2.64 -7.79
N LEU A 177 -10.51 -3.24 -6.83
CA LEU A 177 -10.87 -4.67 -6.90
C LEU A 177 -11.75 -4.98 -8.11
N GLU A 178 -12.76 -4.14 -8.38
CA GLU A 178 -13.66 -4.29 -9.53
C GLU A 178 -12.90 -4.24 -10.86
N LEU A 179 -11.96 -3.30 -11.04
CA LEU A 179 -11.12 -3.22 -12.23
C LEU A 179 -10.24 -4.46 -12.44
N ASN A 180 -9.93 -5.18 -11.38
CA ASN A 180 -9.17 -6.43 -11.43
C ASN A 180 -10.06 -7.70 -11.40
N ASP A 181 -11.40 -7.57 -11.53
CA ASP A 181 -12.36 -8.66 -11.35
C ASP A 181 -12.15 -9.42 -10.03
N PHE A 182 -11.78 -8.70 -8.96
CA PHE A 182 -11.46 -9.25 -7.64
C PHE A 182 -10.32 -10.29 -7.65
N ASN A 183 -9.50 -10.32 -8.72
CA ASN A 183 -8.33 -11.17 -8.80
C ASN A 183 -7.08 -10.35 -8.51
N VAL A 184 -6.50 -10.57 -7.33
CA VAL A 184 -5.28 -9.91 -6.84
C VAL A 184 -4.12 -10.90 -6.68
N PHE A 185 -4.29 -12.11 -7.19
CA PHE A 185 -3.25 -13.13 -7.16
C PHE A 185 -2.12 -12.79 -8.13
N VAL A 186 -0.91 -12.93 -7.64
CA VAL A 186 0.34 -12.79 -8.41
C VAL A 186 1.13 -14.07 -8.20
N ASP A 187 1.60 -14.70 -9.28
CA ASP A 187 2.41 -15.91 -9.17
C ASP A 187 3.86 -15.57 -8.78
N ASP A 188 4.54 -16.54 -8.18
CA ASP A 188 5.91 -16.39 -7.67
C ASP A 188 6.90 -15.99 -8.75
N LYS A 189 6.71 -16.46 -9.99
CA LYS A 189 7.60 -16.17 -11.10
C LYS A 189 7.50 -14.70 -11.53
N GLU A 190 6.29 -14.19 -11.61
CA GLU A 190 6.05 -12.77 -11.93
C GLU A 190 6.58 -11.88 -10.80
N TYR A 191 6.29 -12.22 -9.54
CA TYR A 191 6.82 -11.52 -8.39
C TYR A 191 8.36 -11.43 -8.41
N GLU A 192 9.04 -12.55 -8.65
CA GLU A 192 10.51 -12.61 -8.73
C GLU A 192 11.08 -11.79 -9.88
N GLN A 193 10.37 -11.68 -11.01
CA GLN A 193 10.79 -10.82 -12.13
C GLN A 193 10.77 -9.35 -11.73
N TYR A 194 9.68 -8.88 -11.09
CA TYR A 194 9.59 -7.49 -10.62
C TYR A 194 10.61 -7.19 -9.52
N ARG A 195 10.81 -8.12 -8.58
CA ARG A 195 11.81 -7.98 -7.52
C ARG A 195 13.20 -7.77 -8.10
N LYS A 196 13.62 -8.62 -9.05
CA LYS A 196 14.93 -8.51 -9.71
C LYS A 196 15.08 -7.20 -10.48
N TYR A 197 14.06 -6.81 -11.24
CA TYR A 197 14.06 -5.55 -11.98
C TYR A 197 14.29 -4.34 -11.05
N LEU A 198 13.59 -4.28 -9.93
CA LEU A 198 13.74 -3.19 -8.97
C LEU A 198 15.10 -3.18 -8.27
N GLU A 199 15.69 -4.34 -8.01
CA GLU A 199 17.03 -4.47 -7.45
C GLU A 199 18.12 -4.02 -8.45
N GLU A 200 18.00 -4.38 -9.71
CA GLU A 200 18.92 -3.97 -10.79
C GLU A 200 18.84 -2.46 -11.03
N TYR A 201 17.64 -1.92 -11.06
CA TYR A 201 17.42 -0.48 -11.20
C TYR A 201 18.13 0.32 -10.10
N ASN A 202 18.12 -0.16 -8.86
CA ASN A 202 18.85 0.45 -7.75
C ASN A 202 20.37 0.46 -7.94
N LYS A 203 20.94 -0.59 -8.53
CA LYS A 203 22.39 -0.65 -8.79
C LYS A 203 22.83 0.38 -9.82
N ILE A 204 22.10 0.47 -10.92
CA ILE A 204 22.38 1.42 -12.01
C ILE A 204 22.23 2.88 -11.55
N SER A 205 21.27 3.16 -10.66
CA SER A 205 21.02 4.51 -10.14
C SER A 205 22.10 5.00 -9.17
N LYS A 206 22.92 4.11 -8.59
CA LYS A 206 24.01 4.43 -7.68
C LYS A 206 25.35 4.66 -8.41
N GLU A 207 25.45 4.26 -9.65
CA GLU A 207 26.67 4.39 -10.48
C GLU A 207 26.66 5.66 -11.33
N LYS A 208 25.58 6.45 -11.29
CA LYS A 208 25.43 7.77 -11.96
C LYS A 208 25.51 8.91 -10.96
#